data_4aa734bb12afc5c3af05a10d59c64c30
#
_entry.id   4aa734bb12afc5c3af05a10d59c64c30
#
_cell.length_a   1.000
_cell.length_b   1.000
_cell.length_c   1.000
_cell.angle_alpha   90.00
_cell.angle_beta   90.00
_cell.angle_gamma   90.00
#
_symmetry.space_group_name_H-M   'P 1'
#
loop_
_entity.id
_entity.type
_entity.pdbx_description
1 polymer ?
#
loop_
_entity_poly.entity_id
_entity_poly.type
_entity_poly.pdbx_seq_one_letter_code
_entity_poly.pdbx_strand_id
1 'polypeptide(L)'
;MTVWNQGTTVIGKAVCSWRYPVKSMLGEELNSSHVTERGLLGDRTYAVVDKNTGKVASAKNPRKWGRLFDFRSVFVDSPQAAGNIPPSPVRITFPDGTHMFSNQHDDIDYSLSQVFGRDVKLMGATSMEEKPGYEEYWPDIDGLAQRDKVTDEAMPSKTFFDIAVIHIMTTSTINRLREIYPEGRFEVRRFRPNIVIESPSASGEEGEKNKKGSIEDSWVGKRITIGEDNIVLKVTSPCTRCVMITLPQGDLPDDLGILRTVAVYNQVTAGVYASVQRSGGSVRRGDLVIMEEG
;
A
#
# COMPACT_ATOMS: atom_id res chain seq x y z
N MET A 1 -8.44 26.55 19.82
CA MET A 1 -8.22 27.33 18.57
C MET A 1 -6.78 27.12 18.14
N THR A 2 -6.56 26.32 17.11
CA THR A 2 -5.21 26.05 16.59
C THR A 2 -4.80 27.27 15.76
N VAL A 3 -3.80 28.02 16.25
CA VAL A 3 -3.24 29.18 15.54
C VAL A 3 -2.41 28.62 14.36
N TRP A 4 -2.90 28.77 13.15
CA TRP A 4 -2.17 28.40 11.94
C TRP A 4 -1.06 29.41 11.69
N ASN A 5 0.19 28.94 11.64
CA ASN A 5 1.35 29.77 11.32
C ASN A 5 1.25 30.27 9.87
N GLN A 6 1.76 31.46 9.60
CA GLN A 6 2.01 31.94 8.23
C GLN A 6 2.92 30.93 7.51
N GLY A 7 2.47 30.40 6.36
CA GLY A 7 3.23 29.42 5.56
C GLY A 7 2.68 27.98 5.61
N THR A 8 1.39 27.80 5.91
CA THR A 8 0.74 26.49 5.82
C THR A 8 -0.51 26.56 4.96
N THR A 9 -0.72 25.54 4.13
CA THR A 9 -1.88 25.42 3.22
C THR A 9 -2.66 24.15 3.49
N VAL A 10 -3.99 24.25 3.67
CA VAL A 10 -4.86 23.05 3.71
C VAL A 10 -4.95 22.46 2.32
N ILE A 11 -4.47 21.22 2.16
CA ILE A 11 -4.45 20.51 0.89
C ILE A 11 -5.54 19.46 0.76
N GLY A 12 -6.33 19.23 1.80
CA GLY A 12 -7.46 18.31 1.76
C GLY A 12 -7.84 17.73 3.10
N LYS A 13 -8.58 16.61 3.03
CA LYS A 13 -9.01 15.81 4.19
C LYS A 13 -8.70 14.33 3.96
N ALA A 14 -8.31 13.62 4.99
CA ALA A 14 -8.22 12.16 4.96
C ALA A 14 -9.63 11.57 4.84
N VAL A 15 -9.90 10.77 3.81
CA VAL A 15 -11.22 10.15 3.60
C VAL A 15 -11.26 8.68 4.01
N CYS A 16 -10.14 8.00 3.96
CA CYS A 16 -9.97 6.65 4.51
C CYS A 16 -8.48 6.32 4.67
N SER A 17 -8.20 5.32 5.49
CA SER A 17 -6.93 4.63 5.55
C SER A 17 -7.09 3.18 5.10
N TRP A 18 -6.04 2.62 4.52
CA TRP A 18 -6.00 1.22 4.12
C TRP A 18 -4.81 0.53 4.77
N ARG A 19 -5.06 -0.62 5.36
CA ARG A 19 -4.04 -1.49 5.92
C ARG A 19 -4.04 -2.84 5.21
N TYR A 20 -2.87 -3.37 4.97
CA TYR A 20 -2.64 -4.63 4.28
C TYR A 20 -1.78 -5.53 5.17
N PRO A 21 -2.38 -6.25 6.13
CA PRO A 21 -1.63 -7.03 7.11
C PRO A 21 -0.65 -8.02 6.49
N VAL A 22 -1.04 -8.65 5.37
CA VAL A 22 -0.18 -9.58 4.62
C VAL A 22 0.22 -8.95 3.28
N LYS A 23 1.53 -9.00 2.99
CA LYS A 23 2.08 -8.52 1.70
C LYS A 23 1.35 -9.15 0.52
N SER A 24 0.98 -8.34 -0.46
CA SER A 24 0.29 -8.72 -1.70
C SER A 24 -1.12 -9.32 -1.56
N MET A 25 -1.65 -9.53 -0.36
CA MET A 25 -3.07 -9.88 -0.18
C MET A 25 -3.95 -8.63 -0.18
N LEU A 26 -5.26 -8.79 -0.40
CA LEU A 26 -6.23 -7.74 -0.18
C LEU A 26 -6.25 -7.36 1.31
N GLY A 27 -6.47 -6.08 1.58
CA GLY A 27 -6.45 -5.54 2.93
C GLY A 27 -7.83 -5.10 3.43
N GLU A 28 -7.80 -4.14 4.34
CA GLU A 28 -8.96 -3.59 5.02
C GLU A 28 -8.97 -2.06 4.95
N GLU A 29 -10.15 -1.49 4.74
CA GLU A 29 -10.41 -0.06 4.85
C GLU A 29 -10.71 0.29 6.30
N LEU A 30 -10.14 1.38 6.79
CA LEU A 30 -10.24 1.82 8.18
C LEU A 30 -10.68 3.28 8.26
N ASN A 31 -11.53 3.57 9.25
CA ASN A 31 -11.91 4.94 9.59
C ASN A 31 -10.84 5.64 10.44
N SER A 32 -9.99 4.89 11.11
CA SER A 32 -8.88 5.39 11.91
C SER A 32 -7.73 4.39 11.89
N SER A 33 -6.49 4.87 11.81
CA SER A 33 -5.31 4.02 11.83
C SER A 33 -4.18 4.70 12.61
N HIS A 34 -3.62 3.98 13.58
CA HIS A 34 -2.49 4.47 14.36
C HIS A 34 -1.22 4.51 13.52
N VAL A 35 -0.45 5.58 13.63
CA VAL A 35 0.80 5.80 12.88
C VAL A 35 2.00 5.59 13.81
N THR A 36 2.88 4.71 13.39
CA THR A 36 4.17 4.43 14.03
C THR A 36 5.30 4.94 13.16
N GLU A 37 6.54 4.90 13.66
CA GLU A 37 7.73 5.18 12.85
C GLU A 37 7.87 4.25 11.64
N ARG A 38 7.22 3.08 11.69
CA ARG A 38 7.21 2.06 10.63
C ARG A 38 5.98 2.12 9.71
N GLY A 39 5.25 3.24 9.69
CA GLY A 39 4.02 3.40 8.93
C GLY A 39 2.76 3.08 9.73
N LEU A 40 1.67 2.69 9.07
CA LEU A 40 0.44 2.31 9.76
C LEU A 40 0.64 1.04 10.57
N LEU A 41 0.18 1.08 11.81
CA LEU A 41 0.31 -0.05 12.74
C LEU A 41 -0.35 -1.32 12.17
N GLY A 42 0.43 -2.39 12.05
CA GLY A 42 -0.02 -3.66 11.50
C GLY A 42 0.06 -3.77 9.98
N ASP A 43 0.51 -2.74 9.27
CA ASP A 43 0.65 -2.79 7.81
C ASP A 43 1.89 -3.61 7.40
N ARG A 44 1.71 -4.58 6.46
CA ARG A 44 2.74 -5.49 5.94
C ARG A 44 3.56 -6.19 7.06
N THR A 45 2.87 -6.60 8.12
CA THR A 45 3.49 -7.33 9.24
C THR A 45 3.65 -8.83 8.96
N TYR A 46 3.00 -9.33 7.93
CA TYR A 46 3.12 -10.72 7.47
C TYR A 46 3.44 -10.78 5.97
N ALA A 47 4.06 -11.87 5.57
CA ALA A 47 4.23 -12.24 4.17
C ALA A 47 4.23 -13.77 4.00
N VAL A 48 3.86 -14.22 2.81
CA VAL A 48 4.09 -15.59 2.38
C VAL A 48 5.54 -15.75 1.94
N VAL A 49 6.21 -16.79 2.39
CA VAL A 49 7.60 -17.11 2.04
C VAL A 49 7.65 -18.50 1.42
N ASP A 50 8.28 -18.61 0.27
CA ASP A 50 8.57 -19.88 -0.39
C ASP A 50 9.65 -20.62 0.41
N LYS A 51 9.35 -21.80 0.97
CA LYS A 51 10.28 -22.55 1.82
C LYS A 51 11.49 -23.06 1.06
N ASN A 52 11.34 -23.34 -0.25
CA ASN A 52 12.43 -23.89 -1.05
C ASN A 52 13.48 -22.84 -1.43
N THR A 53 13.04 -21.59 -1.63
CA THR A 53 13.93 -20.50 -2.06
C THR A 53 14.26 -19.53 -0.93
N GLY A 54 13.54 -19.56 0.19
CA GLY A 54 13.62 -18.59 1.27
C GLY A 54 13.16 -17.17 0.89
N LYS A 55 12.48 -17.00 -0.26
CA LYS A 55 12.11 -15.69 -0.79
C LYS A 55 10.68 -15.32 -0.44
N VAL A 56 10.46 -14.03 -0.21
CA VAL A 56 9.14 -13.45 0.03
C VAL A 56 8.34 -13.45 -1.26
N ALA A 57 7.14 -14.03 -1.22
CA ALA A 57 6.21 -14.03 -2.34
C ALA A 57 5.66 -12.61 -2.60
N SER A 58 5.56 -12.25 -3.87
CA SER A 58 5.03 -10.95 -4.28
C SER A 58 4.20 -11.09 -5.57
N ALA A 59 3.00 -10.51 -5.57
CA ALA A 59 2.14 -10.43 -6.76
C ALA A 59 2.77 -9.58 -7.89
N LYS A 60 3.91 -8.96 -7.64
CA LYS A 60 4.74 -8.34 -8.67
C LYS A 60 5.31 -9.37 -9.66
N ASN A 61 5.41 -10.65 -9.28
CA ASN A 61 5.60 -11.77 -10.18
C ASN A 61 4.25 -12.51 -10.36
N PRO A 62 3.40 -12.05 -11.29
CA PRO A 62 2.02 -12.53 -11.37
C PRO A 62 1.90 -13.99 -11.83
N ARG A 63 2.83 -14.51 -12.66
CA ARG A 63 2.80 -15.91 -13.07
C ARG A 63 2.98 -16.85 -11.87
N LYS A 64 3.77 -16.43 -10.89
CA LYS A 64 4.08 -17.25 -9.72
C LYS A 64 3.14 -16.97 -8.54
N TRP A 65 2.81 -15.69 -8.31
CA TRP A 65 2.19 -15.21 -7.09
C TRP A 65 0.95 -14.33 -7.31
N GLY A 66 0.44 -14.21 -8.54
CA GLY A 66 -0.73 -13.38 -8.86
C GLY A 66 -1.96 -13.74 -8.02
N ARG A 67 -2.10 -15.02 -7.67
CA ARG A 67 -3.18 -15.53 -6.81
C ARG A 67 -3.16 -14.99 -5.37
N LEU A 68 -2.10 -14.28 -4.93
CA LEU A 68 -2.12 -13.60 -3.63
C LEU A 68 -3.27 -12.60 -3.51
N PHE A 69 -3.73 -12.03 -4.61
CA PHE A 69 -4.89 -11.14 -4.63
C PHE A 69 -6.25 -11.85 -4.50
N ASP A 70 -6.28 -13.17 -4.58
CA ASP A 70 -7.48 -13.95 -4.29
C ASP A 70 -7.77 -14.03 -2.78
N PHE A 71 -6.77 -13.71 -1.94
CA PHE A 71 -6.86 -13.74 -0.48
C PHE A 71 -7.14 -12.36 0.08
N ARG A 72 -7.89 -12.33 1.19
CA ARG A 72 -8.07 -11.12 2.01
C ARG A 72 -7.50 -11.33 3.39
N SER A 73 -6.79 -10.33 3.91
CA SER A 73 -6.22 -10.34 5.26
C SER A 73 -6.72 -9.16 6.07
N VAL A 74 -7.20 -9.44 7.28
CA VAL A 74 -7.70 -8.43 8.23
C VAL A 74 -7.28 -8.82 9.64
N PHE A 75 -7.01 -7.86 10.50
CA PHE A 75 -6.81 -8.16 11.93
C PHE A 75 -8.14 -8.54 12.59
N VAL A 76 -8.11 -9.51 13.52
CA VAL A 76 -9.29 -9.88 14.31
C VAL A 76 -9.67 -8.74 15.23
N ASP A 77 -8.69 -8.19 15.94
CA ASP A 77 -8.82 -7.00 16.77
C ASP A 77 -7.80 -5.95 16.32
N SER A 78 -8.06 -4.68 16.59
CA SER A 78 -7.10 -3.63 16.27
C SER A 78 -5.76 -3.88 16.95
N PRO A 79 -4.64 -3.93 16.22
CA PRO A 79 -3.33 -4.13 16.82
C PRO A 79 -3.01 -2.98 17.78
N GLN A 80 -2.33 -3.30 18.88
CA GLN A 80 -1.93 -2.34 19.89
C GLN A 80 -0.49 -1.87 19.66
N ALA A 81 -0.26 -0.57 19.89
CA ALA A 81 1.05 0.05 19.62
C ALA A 81 2.14 -0.34 20.63
N ALA A 82 1.78 -0.74 21.84
CA ALA A 82 2.71 -1.12 22.92
C ALA A 82 2.06 -2.10 23.88
N GLY A 83 2.86 -3.04 24.40
CA GLY A 83 2.47 -3.97 25.47
C GLY A 83 3.05 -5.36 25.25
N ASN A 84 3.19 -6.12 26.36
CA ASN A 84 3.52 -7.54 26.35
C ASN A 84 2.35 -8.43 25.89
N ILE A 85 1.37 -7.87 25.20
CA ILE A 85 0.22 -8.58 24.64
C ILE A 85 0.64 -9.14 23.29
N PRO A 86 0.43 -10.44 23.03
CA PRO A 86 0.66 -11.00 21.71
C PRO A 86 -0.08 -10.18 20.64
N PRO A 87 0.53 -9.96 19.46
CA PRO A 87 -0.15 -9.22 18.41
C PRO A 87 -1.47 -9.92 18.07
N SER A 88 -2.53 -9.13 17.84
CA SER A 88 -3.82 -9.67 17.40
C SER A 88 -3.60 -10.55 16.16
N PRO A 89 -4.22 -11.74 16.10
CA PRO A 89 -4.09 -12.59 14.93
C PRO A 89 -4.71 -11.94 13.70
N VAL A 90 -4.15 -12.25 12.55
CA VAL A 90 -4.69 -11.89 11.25
C VAL A 90 -5.57 -13.03 10.75
N ARG A 91 -6.82 -12.72 10.42
CA ARG A 91 -7.70 -13.63 9.71
C ARG A 91 -7.38 -13.52 8.21
N ILE A 92 -7.08 -14.63 7.60
CA ILE A 92 -6.88 -14.78 6.15
C ILE A 92 -8.07 -15.52 5.58
N THR A 93 -8.81 -14.87 4.69
CA THR A 93 -9.90 -15.48 3.92
C THR A 93 -9.34 -15.98 2.60
N PHE A 94 -9.58 -17.24 2.31
CA PHE A 94 -9.17 -17.96 1.12
C PHE A 94 -10.12 -17.72 -0.05
N PRO A 95 -9.73 -18.09 -1.29
CA PRO A 95 -10.57 -17.91 -2.48
C PRO A 95 -11.92 -18.64 -2.42
N ASP A 96 -11.99 -19.74 -1.70
CA ASP A 96 -13.22 -20.53 -1.50
C ASP A 96 -14.13 -20.01 -0.38
N GLY A 97 -13.74 -18.89 0.25
CA GLY A 97 -14.46 -18.27 1.37
C GLY A 97 -14.12 -18.84 2.75
N THR A 98 -13.37 -19.91 2.84
CA THR A 98 -12.86 -20.40 4.14
C THR A 98 -11.88 -19.39 4.74
N HIS A 99 -11.66 -19.46 6.05
CA HIS A 99 -10.72 -18.57 6.71
C HIS A 99 -9.91 -19.28 7.79
N MET A 100 -8.67 -18.82 7.94
CA MET A 100 -7.73 -19.27 8.96
C MET A 100 -7.08 -18.07 9.64
N PHE A 101 -6.43 -18.33 10.77
CA PHE A 101 -5.79 -17.29 11.56
C PHE A 101 -4.26 -17.45 11.56
N SER A 102 -3.56 -16.33 11.60
CA SER A 102 -2.08 -16.32 11.53
C SER A 102 -1.37 -17.04 12.68
N ASN A 103 -2.08 -17.36 13.75
CA ASN A 103 -1.57 -18.16 14.88
C ASN A 103 -1.82 -19.67 14.74
N GLN A 104 -2.44 -20.13 13.65
CA GLN A 104 -2.62 -21.54 13.29
C GLN A 104 -1.51 -21.99 12.32
N HIS A 105 -0.25 -21.92 12.75
CA HIS A 105 0.93 -21.97 11.88
C HIS A 105 0.96 -23.15 10.92
N ASP A 106 0.83 -24.38 11.40
CA ASP A 106 0.96 -25.57 10.54
C ASP A 106 -0.22 -25.70 9.57
N ASP A 107 -1.43 -25.43 10.05
CA ASP A 107 -2.65 -25.55 9.25
C ASP A 107 -2.68 -24.50 8.12
N ILE A 108 -2.32 -23.24 8.43
CA ILE A 108 -2.32 -22.15 7.45
C ILE A 108 -1.22 -22.35 6.41
N ASP A 109 -0.03 -22.79 6.82
CA ASP A 109 1.09 -23.08 5.91
C ASP A 109 0.72 -24.20 4.94
N TYR A 110 0.11 -25.29 5.45
CA TYR A 110 -0.39 -26.37 4.63
C TYR A 110 -1.43 -25.87 3.62
N SER A 111 -2.44 -25.15 4.07
CA SER A 111 -3.53 -24.67 3.21
C SER A 111 -3.06 -23.69 2.15
N LEU A 112 -2.16 -22.75 2.50
CA LEU A 112 -1.53 -21.85 1.53
C LEU A 112 -0.71 -22.65 0.50
N SER A 113 0.04 -23.66 0.96
CA SER A 113 0.84 -24.52 0.06
C SER A 113 -0.03 -25.26 -0.95
N GLN A 114 -1.22 -25.76 -0.54
CA GLN A 114 -2.17 -26.39 -1.46
C GLN A 114 -2.65 -25.41 -2.54
N VAL A 115 -3.02 -24.17 -2.17
CA VAL A 115 -3.53 -23.18 -3.12
C VAL A 115 -2.44 -22.74 -4.11
N PHE A 116 -1.21 -22.55 -3.63
CA PHE A 116 -0.11 -22.10 -4.49
C PHE A 116 0.58 -23.25 -5.26
N GLY A 117 0.33 -24.51 -4.90
CA GLY A 117 1.04 -25.67 -5.46
C GLY A 117 2.55 -25.61 -5.16
N ARG A 118 2.94 -25.02 -4.04
CA ARG A 118 4.32 -24.76 -3.60
C ARG A 118 4.40 -24.86 -2.09
N ASP A 119 5.52 -25.34 -1.59
CA ASP A 119 5.75 -25.37 -0.14
C ASP A 119 6.06 -23.95 0.37
N VAL A 120 5.09 -23.36 1.03
CA VAL A 120 5.16 -21.99 1.55
C VAL A 120 4.87 -21.94 3.05
N LYS A 121 5.23 -20.84 3.68
CA LYS A 121 4.85 -20.52 5.06
C LYS A 121 4.40 -19.06 5.18
N LEU A 122 3.49 -18.81 6.11
CA LEU A 122 3.16 -17.47 6.55
C LEU A 122 4.17 -17.03 7.60
N MET A 123 4.91 -15.96 7.32
CA MET A 123 5.94 -15.42 8.21
C MET A 123 5.52 -14.07 8.77
N GLY A 124 5.61 -13.91 10.10
CA GLY A 124 5.46 -12.62 10.76
C GLY A 124 6.79 -11.84 10.78
N ALA A 125 6.72 -10.53 10.65
CA ALA A 125 7.90 -9.66 10.66
C ALA A 125 8.68 -9.73 11.99
N THR A 126 8.02 -10.00 13.09
CA THR A 126 8.65 -10.15 14.41
C THR A 126 9.40 -11.48 14.57
N SER A 127 9.03 -12.49 13.78
CA SER A 127 9.65 -13.83 13.81
C SER A 127 10.87 -13.94 12.89
N MET A 128 11.29 -12.85 12.24
CA MET A 128 12.46 -12.87 11.39
C MET A 128 13.74 -12.84 12.24
N GLU A 129 14.47 -13.94 12.26
CA GLU A 129 15.85 -13.99 12.76
C GLU A 129 16.80 -13.35 11.76
N GLU A 130 16.63 -13.70 10.49
CA GLU A 130 17.34 -13.09 9.36
C GLU A 130 16.33 -12.49 8.37
N LYS A 131 16.73 -11.45 7.66
CA LYS A 131 15.92 -10.83 6.63
C LYS A 131 15.77 -11.83 5.47
N PRO A 132 14.55 -12.33 5.19
CA PRO A 132 14.38 -13.27 4.09
C PRO A 132 14.75 -12.60 2.77
N GLY A 133 15.25 -13.38 1.82
CA GLY A 133 15.43 -12.91 0.45
C GLY A 133 14.10 -12.45 -0.15
N TYR A 134 14.14 -11.51 -1.07
CA TYR A 134 12.96 -11.09 -1.79
C TYR A 134 12.84 -11.83 -3.12
N GLU A 135 11.60 -12.06 -3.56
CA GLU A 135 11.36 -12.56 -4.90
C GLU A 135 11.97 -11.55 -5.89
N GLU A 136 12.81 -12.04 -6.80
CA GLU A 136 13.38 -11.20 -7.84
C GLU A 136 12.28 -10.65 -8.73
N TYR A 137 12.43 -9.38 -9.04
CA TYR A 137 11.49 -8.59 -9.79
C TYR A 137 11.97 -8.48 -11.22
N TRP A 138 11.22 -8.90 -12.18
CA TRP A 138 11.49 -8.71 -13.58
C TRP A 138 12.22 -9.79 -14.37
N PRO A 139 11.73 -9.75 -15.51
CA PRO A 139 10.35 -10.00 -15.91
C PRO A 139 10.23 -11.45 -16.26
N ASP A 140 9.05 -11.95 -16.13
CA ASP A 140 8.71 -13.17 -16.84
C ASP A 140 8.73 -12.95 -18.38
N ILE A 141 9.65 -12.16 -18.90
CA ILE A 141 9.93 -11.99 -20.32
C ILE A 141 11.14 -12.84 -20.63
N ASP A 142 10.92 -13.91 -21.40
CA ASP A 142 11.99 -14.77 -21.87
C ASP A 142 13.08 -13.94 -22.57
N GLY A 143 14.32 -14.10 -22.13
CA GLY A 143 15.48 -13.43 -22.72
C GLY A 143 15.95 -12.13 -22.08
N LEU A 144 15.30 -11.62 -21.03
CA LEU A 144 15.82 -10.50 -20.27
C LEU A 144 16.59 -10.97 -19.02
N ALA A 145 17.87 -10.66 -18.99
CA ALA A 145 18.78 -11.05 -17.90
C ALA A 145 18.77 -10.10 -16.69
N GLN A 146 18.00 -9.01 -16.74
CA GLN A 146 17.96 -8.04 -15.65
C GLN A 146 16.95 -8.47 -14.60
N ARG A 147 17.45 -8.75 -13.42
CA ARG A 147 16.69 -9.12 -12.23
C ARG A 147 16.88 -8.06 -11.16
N ASP A 148 16.00 -7.08 -11.14
CA ASP A 148 16.04 -6.05 -10.11
C ASP A 148 15.51 -6.60 -8.78
N LYS A 149 16.19 -6.27 -7.69
CA LYS A 149 15.71 -6.56 -6.34
C LYS A 149 14.50 -5.68 -6.02
N VAL A 150 13.48 -6.27 -5.43
CA VAL A 150 12.22 -5.58 -5.11
C VAL A 150 12.34 -4.63 -3.94
N THR A 151 13.45 -4.57 -3.24
CA THR A 151 13.53 -3.89 -1.95
C THR A 151 14.65 -2.89 -1.89
N ASP A 152 14.33 -1.70 -1.40
CA ASP A 152 15.30 -0.76 -0.89
C ASP A 152 15.87 -1.29 0.44
N GLU A 153 17.20 -1.38 0.55
CA GLU A 153 17.90 -1.80 1.77
C GLU A 153 17.68 -0.82 2.94
N ALA A 154 17.20 0.39 2.65
CA ALA A 154 16.89 1.42 3.63
C ALA A 154 15.55 1.19 4.35
N MET A 155 14.75 0.19 3.95
CA MET A 155 13.49 -0.10 4.63
C MET A 155 13.70 -0.56 6.08
N PRO A 156 12.80 -0.17 7.00
CA PRO A 156 12.87 -0.57 8.39
C PRO A 156 13.04 -2.08 8.52
N SER A 157 13.95 -2.52 9.38
CA SER A 157 14.12 -3.93 9.70
C SER A 157 12.81 -4.52 10.22
N LYS A 158 12.60 -5.81 10.01
CA LYS A 158 11.38 -6.51 10.44
C LYS A 158 10.09 -5.93 9.85
N THR A 159 10.10 -5.63 8.55
CA THR A 159 8.92 -5.24 7.77
C THR A 159 8.97 -5.91 6.40
N PHE A 160 7.80 -5.99 5.75
CA PHE A 160 7.67 -6.52 4.39
C PHE A 160 7.31 -5.44 3.36
N PHE A 161 7.69 -4.19 3.62
CA PHE A 161 7.57 -3.11 2.66
C PHE A 161 8.54 -3.29 1.48
N ASP A 162 8.21 -2.70 0.34
CA ASP A 162 9.09 -2.70 -0.84
C ASP A 162 9.94 -1.43 -0.92
N ILE A 163 9.30 -0.25 -0.90
CA ILE A 163 9.97 1.03 -1.17
C ILE A 163 9.73 2.04 -0.05
N ALA A 164 8.50 2.15 0.46
CA ALA A 164 8.14 3.14 1.46
C ALA A 164 7.14 2.59 2.47
N VAL A 165 7.12 3.20 3.65
CA VAL A 165 6.23 2.80 4.75
C VAL A 165 4.84 3.42 4.66
N ILE A 166 4.68 4.50 3.90
CA ILE A 166 3.39 5.15 3.62
C ILE A 166 3.27 5.44 2.13
N HIS A 167 2.14 5.08 1.56
CA HIS A 167 1.69 5.49 0.24
C HIS A 167 0.44 6.34 0.37
N ILE A 168 0.47 7.54 -0.18
CA ILE A 168 -0.63 8.51 -0.18
C ILE A 168 -1.16 8.66 -1.59
N MET A 169 -2.48 8.72 -1.74
CA MET A 169 -3.14 8.96 -3.01
C MET A 169 -4.30 9.93 -2.83
N THR A 170 -4.60 10.72 -3.86
CA THR A 170 -5.75 11.63 -3.82
C THR A 170 -6.94 11.08 -4.59
N THR A 171 -8.14 11.51 -4.19
CA THR A 171 -9.37 11.23 -4.95
C THR A 171 -9.34 11.92 -6.31
N SER A 172 -8.69 13.08 -6.41
CA SER A 172 -8.54 13.81 -7.68
C SER A 172 -7.78 13.00 -8.72
N THR A 173 -6.68 12.34 -8.34
CA THR A 173 -5.92 11.46 -9.23
C THR A 173 -6.77 10.29 -9.71
N ILE A 174 -7.50 9.63 -8.81
CA ILE A 174 -8.41 8.53 -9.17
C ILE A 174 -9.48 9.00 -10.14
N ASN A 175 -10.14 10.13 -9.86
CA ASN A 175 -11.22 10.65 -10.69
C ASN A 175 -10.71 11.03 -12.09
N ARG A 176 -9.56 11.68 -12.16
CA ARG A 176 -8.93 12.00 -13.44
C ARG A 176 -8.62 10.76 -14.27
N LEU A 177 -8.09 9.69 -13.68
CA LEU A 177 -7.83 8.43 -14.40
C LEU A 177 -9.13 7.80 -14.91
N ARG A 178 -10.23 7.89 -14.15
CA ARG A 178 -11.57 7.46 -14.59
C ARG A 178 -12.10 8.27 -15.77
N GLU A 179 -11.86 9.57 -15.79
CA GLU A 179 -12.26 10.43 -16.91
C GLU A 179 -11.49 10.11 -18.20
N ILE A 180 -10.20 9.74 -18.08
CA ILE A 180 -9.34 9.40 -19.21
C ILE A 180 -9.70 8.03 -19.81
N TYR A 181 -10.02 7.06 -18.97
CA TYR A 181 -10.38 5.69 -19.38
C TYR A 181 -11.62 5.23 -18.60
N PRO A 182 -12.83 5.63 -19.06
CA PRO A 182 -14.09 5.38 -18.32
C PRO A 182 -14.44 3.90 -18.14
N GLU A 183 -14.01 3.03 -19.05
CA GLU A 183 -14.23 1.59 -18.95
C GLU A 183 -13.36 0.94 -17.87
N GLY A 184 -12.25 1.60 -17.49
CA GLY A 184 -11.32 1.11 -16.47
C GLY A 184 -11.85 1.30 -15.07
N ARG A 185 -11.87 0.23 -14.28
CA ARG A 185 -12.25 0.30 -12.87
C ARG A 185 -11.09 0.81 -12.02
N PHE A 186 -10.88 2.15 -12.03
CA PHE A 186 -9.88 2.82 -11.18
C PHE A 186 -10.43 2.95 -9.76
N GLU A 187 -10.22 1.92 -8.95
CA GLU A 187 -10.58 1.91 -7.55
C GLU A 187 -9.32 2.02 -6.67
N VAL A 188 -9.46 2.70 -5.53
CA VAL A 188 -8.38 2.93 -4.56
C VAL A 188 -7.60 1.64 -4.25
N ARG A 189 -8.31 0.54 -4.03
CA ARG A 189 -7.72 -0.76 -3.67
C ARG A 189 -6.74 -1.33 -4.71
N ARG A 190 -6.90 -0.99 -6.02
CA ARG A 190 -5.91 -1.38 -7.06
C ARG A 190 -4.54 -0.82 -6.80
N PHE A 191 -4.51 0.42 -6.31
CA PHE A 191 -3.28 1.18 -6.08
C PHE A 191 -2.67 0.93 -4.72
N ARG A 192 -3.44 0.35 -3.79
CA ARG A 192 -2.99 -0.05 -2.44
C ARG A 192 -2.39 1.11 -1.63
N PRO A 193 -3.00 2.30 -1.58
CA PRO A 193 -2.51 3.37 -0.72
C PRO A 193 -2.75 3.04 0.75
N ASN A 194 -2.02 3.74 1.63
CA ASN A 194 -2.26 3.72 3.06
C ASN A 194 -3.21 4.83 3.49
N ILE A 195 -3.10 6.01 2.88
CA ILE A 195 -3.92 7.17 3.19
C ILE A 195 -4.49 7.72 1.89
N VAL A 196 -5.80 7.93 1.86
CA VAL A 196 -6.49 8.58 0.75
C VAL A 196 -6.94 9.97 1.19
N ILE A 197 -6.57 10.97 0.40
CA ILE A 197 -6.87 12.38 0.68
C ILE A 197 -7.86 12.88 -0.37
N GLU A 198 -8.99 13.42 0.09
CA GLU A 198 -9.85 14.23 -0.74
C GLU A 198 -9.23 15.63 -0.84
N SER A 199 -8.62 15.91 -1.97
CA SER A 199 -8.14 17.26 -2.25
C SER A 199 -9.29 18.14 -2.75
N PRO A 200 -9.27 19.47 -2.48
CA PRO A 200 -10.20 20.36 -3.13
C PRO A 200 -10.12 20.12 -4.64
N SER A 201 -11.26 19.96 -5.30
CA SER A 201 -11.29 19.90 -6.75
C SER A 201 -10.58 21.11 -7.27
N ALA A 202 -9.57 20.91 -8.10
CA ALA A 202 -9.09 22.01 -8.93
C ALA A 202 -10.30 22.45 -9.73
N SER A 203 -10.87 23.58 -9.33
CA SER A 203 -12.11 24.09 -9.91
C SER A 203 -11.88 24.39 -11.39
N GLY A 204 -12.34 23.48 -12.29
CA GLY A 204 -12.95 23.80 -13.54
C GLY A 204 -12.23 24.69 -14.54
N GLU A 205 -10.92 24.83 -14.54
CA GLU A 205 -10.23 25.46 -15.65
C GLU A 205 -10.00 24.45 -16.78
N GLU A 206 -10.64 24.66 -17.91
CA GLU A 206 -10.56 23.81 -19.11
C GLU A 206 -9.11 23.52 -19.58
N GLY A 207 -8.12 24.24 -19.06
CA GLY A 207 -6.69 24.02 -19.33
C GLY A 207 -6.04 22.86 -18.57
N GLU A 208 -6.67 22.28 -17.55
CA GLU A 208 -6.04 21.23 -16.72
C GLU A 208 -6.18 19.80 -17.29
N LYS A 209 -7.09 19.58 -18.23
CA LYS A 209 -7.30 18.25 -18.85
C LYS A 209 -6.05 17.70 -19.54
N ASN A 210 -5.10 18.55 -19.92
CA ASN A 210 -3.87 18.16 -20.59
C ASN A 210 -2.60 18.20 -19.72
N LYS A 211 -2.70 18.59 -18.45
CA LYS A 211 -1.55 18.55 -17.54
C LYS A 211 -1.20 17.10 -17.21
N LYS A 212 0.02 16.67 -17.52
CA LYS A 212 0.56 15.38 -17.06
C LYS A 212 0.91 15.47 -15.57
N GLY A 213 0.68 14.38 -14.83
CA GLY A 213 1.02 14.29 -13.41
C GLY A 213 -0.20 14.29 -12.47
N SER A 214 0.01 13.88 -11.25
CA SER A 214 -0.96 13.90 -10.16
C SER A 214 -0.80 15.17 -9.34
N ILE A 215 -1.86 15.64 -8.68
CA ILE A 215 -1.77 16.83 -7.81
C ILE A 215 -0.76 16.60 -6.68
N GLU A 216 -0.72 15.40 -6.15
CA GLU A 216 0.18 15.01 -5.07
C GLU A 216 1.66 14.96 -5.48
N ASP A 217 1.97 14.93 -6.78
CA ASP A 217 3.37 15.00 -7.25
C ASP A 217 4.03 16.32 -6.86
N SER A 218 3.24 17.40 -6.75
CA SER A 218 3.71 18.72 -6.30
C SER A 218 4.08 18.76 -4.80
N TRP A 219 3.72 17.72 -4.05
CA TRP A 219 4.02 17.60 -2.61
C TRP A 219 5.39 16.99 -2.33
N VAL A 220 6.06 16.44 -3.34
CA VAL A 220 7.38 15.82 -3.20
C VAL A 220 8.39 16.82 -2.60
N GLY A 221 9.09 16.36 -1.58
CA GLY A 221 10.04 17.17 -0.80
C GLY A 221 9.41 18.00 0.33
N LYS A 222 8.08 18.10 0.38
CA LYS A 222 7.37 18.88 1.39
C LYS A 222 6.96 18.01 2.59
N ARG A 223 6.61 18.69 3.69
CA ARG A 223 6.02 18.07 4.87
C ARG A 223 4.51 18.27 4.85
N ILE A 224 3.79 17.26 5.28
CA ILE A 224 2.35 17.33 5.50
C ILE A 224 2.05 16.93 6.94
N THR A 225 1.15 17.66 7.56
CA THR A 225 0.64 17.39 8.91
C THR A 225 -0.81 16.94 8.81
N ILE A 226 -1.17 15.85 9.50
CA ILE A 226 -2.50 15.24 9.43
C ILE A 226 -3.12 15.20 10.83
N GLY A 227 -4.33 15.76 10.92
CA GLY A 227 -5.22 15.68 12.08
C GLY A 227 -4.72 16.38 13.34
N GLU A 228 -5.53 16.24 14.39
CA GLU A 228 -5.26 16.86 15.70
C GLU A 228 -4.08 16.21 16.43
N ASP A 229 -3.80 14.93 16.17
CA ASP A 229 -2.63 14.22 16.71
C ASP A 229 -1.31 14.70 16.08
N ASN A 230 -1.38 15.61 15.11
CA ASN A 230 -0.24 16.22 14.42
C ASN A 230 0.75 15.19 13.88
N ILE A 231 0.25 14.20 13.17
CA ILE A 231 1.10 13.24 12.45
C ILE A 231 1.82 13.99 11.34
N VAL A 232 3.15 13.92 11.32
CA VAL A 232 3.96 14.60 10.30
C VAL A 232 4.59 13.56 9.38
N LEU A 233 4.30 13.71 8.09
CA LEU A 233 4.88 12.89 7.02
C LEU A 233 5.72 13.78 6.11
N LYS A 234 6.86 13.27 5.64
CA LYS A 234 7.64 13.89 4.57
C LYS A 234 7.37 13.11 3.28
N VAL A 235 6.84 13.79 2.29
CA VAL A 235 6.65 13.22 0.95
C VAL A 235 8.02 13.07 0.28
N THR A 236 8.35 11.86 -0.17
CA THR A 236 9.70 11.52 -0.63
C THR A 236 9.83 11.43 -2.13
N SER A 237 8.87 10.76 -2.79
CA SER A 237 8.90 10.56 -4.25
C SER A 237 7.52 10.18 -4.79
N PRO A 238 7.30 10.32 -6.11
CA PRO A 238 6.13 9.73 -6.76
C PRO A 238 6.12 8.21 -6.63
N CYS A 239 4.93 7.62 -6.56
CA CYS A 239 4.78 6.17 -6.49
C CYS A 239 4.71 5.57 -7.89
N THR A 240 5.82 4.99 -8.37
CA THR A 240 5.87 4.26 -9.64
C THR A 240 4.99 3.01 -9.58
N ARG A 241 4.19 2.80 -10.60
CA ARG A 241 3.23 1.70 -10.70
C ARG A 241 3.79 0.57 -11.56
N CYS A 242 3.39 -0.64 -11.22
CA CYS A 242 3.79 -1.86 -11.90
C CYS A 242 2.57 -2.72 -12.27
N VAL A 243 2.79 -3.88 -12.81
CA VAL A 243 1.74 -4.82 -13.25
C VAL A 243 0.68 -5.12 -12.18
N MET A 244 1.00 -5.01 -10.91
CA MET A 244 0.04 -5.32 -9.83
C MET A 244 -1.30 -4.59 -9.94
N ILE A 245 -1.31 -3.36 -10.47
CA ILE A 245 -2.57 -2.59 -10.61
C ILE A 245 -3.47 -3.11 -11.73
N THR A 246 -2.96 -3.96 -12.61
CA THR A 246 -3.74 -4.56 -13.71
C THR A 246 -4.39 -5.87 -13.30
N LEU A 247 -3.84 -6.55 -12.30
CA LEU A 247 -4.26 -7.89 -11.91
C LEU A 247 -5.69 -7.91 -11.35
N PRO A 248 -6.39 -9.03 -11.43
CA PRO A 248 -7.67 -9.19 -10.75
C PRO A 248 -7.50 -9.06 -9.23
N GLN A 249 -8.44 -8.38 -8.59
CA GLN A 249 -8.44 -8.13 -7.14
C GLN A 249 -9.87 -8.22 -6.61
N GLY A 250 -10.26 -9.37 -6.09
CA GLY A 250 -11.64 -9.63 -5.71
C GLY A 250 -12.57 -9.54 -6.93
N ASP A 251 -13.49 -8.57 -6.94
CA ASP A 251 -14.42 -8.32 -8.06
C ASP A 251 -13.83 -7.42 -9.17
N LEU A 252 -12.61 -6.92 -9.01
CA LEU A 252 -11.94 -6.14 -10.06
C LEU A 252 -11.34 -7.08 -11.10
N PRO A 253 -11.66 -6.91 -12.39
CA PRO A 253 -11.14 -7.76 -13.46
C PRO A 253 -9.66 -7.48 -13.74
N ASP A 254 -9.01 -8.40 -14.43
CA ASP A 254 -7.74 -8.11 -15.10
C ASP A 254 -7.95 -7.01 -16.15
N ASP A 255 -7.09 -5.99 -16.13
CA ASP A 255 -7.22 -4.86 -17.05
C ASP A 255 -5.85 -4.17 -17.29
N LEU A 256 -5.21 -4.50 -18.40
CA LEU A 256 -3.95 -3.89 -18.83
C LEU A 256 -4.11 -2.40 -19.19
N GLY A 257 -5.32 -1.95 -19.52
CA GLY A 257 -5.63 -0.56 -19.81
C GLY A 257 -5.37 0.35 -18.61
N ILE A 258 -5.51 -0.16 -17.40
CA ILE A 258 -5.20 0.57 -16.14
C ILE A 258 -3.75 1.06 -16.13
N LEU A 259 -2.78 0.15 -16.27
CA LEU A 259 -1.35 0.52 -16.27
C LEU A 259 -0.98 1.35 -17.50
N ARG A 260 -1.54 1.03 -18.65
CA ARG A 260 -1.31 1.80 -19.89
C ARG A 260 -1.77 3.25 -19.72
N THR A 261 -2.93 3.47 -19.13
CA THR A 261 -3.45 4.82 -18.85
C THR A 261 -2.53 5.58 -17.89
N VAL A 262 -2.13 4.96 -16.79
CA VAL A 262 -1.18 5.56 -15.84
C VAL A 262 0.15 5.87 -16.50
N ALA A 263 0.66 4.99 -17.38
CA ALA A 263 1.91 5.18 -18.08
C ALA A 263 1.87 6.38 -19.03
N VAL A 264 0.82 6.49 -19.83
CA VAL A 264 0.70 7.53 -20.87
C VAL A 264 0.41 8.90 -20.25
N TYR A 265 -0.50 8.96 -19.30
CA TYR A 265 -1.04 10.23 -18.78
C TYR A 265 -0.44 10.67 -17.44
N ASN A 266 0.25 9.77 -16.73
CA ASN A 266 0.81 10.06 -15.41
C ASN A 266 2.25 9.55 -15.22
N GLN A 267 3.03 9.40 -16.29
CA GLN A 267 4.45 9.02 -16.23
C GLN A 267 4.72 7.73 -15.40
N VAL A 268 3.84 6.74 -15.55
CA VAL A 268 3.86 5.47 -14.78
C VAL A 268 3.69 5.67 -13.26
N THR A 269 3.30 6.85 -12.77
CA THR A 269 3.13 7.14 -11.34
C THR A 269 1.66 7.29 -10.96
N ALA A 270 1.28 6.96 -9.75
CA ALA A 270 -0.01 7.29 -9.15
C ALA A 270 0.11 7.26 -7.62
N GLY A 271 -0.10 8.42 -7.00
CA GLY A 271 0.17 8.65 -5.59
C GLY A 271 1.65 8.94 -5.31
N VAL A 272 1.95 9.19 -4.06
CA VAL A 272 3.30 9.51 -3.57
C VAL A 272 3.68 8.67 -2.36
N TYR A 273 4.96 8.43 -2.23
CA TYR A 273 5.54 7.80 -1.04
C TYR A 273 5.88 8.85 0.01
N ALA A 274 5.80 8.42 1.27
CA ALA A 274 6.17 9.27 2.39
C ALA A 274 6.88 8.48 3.50
N SER A 275 7.75 9.17 4.22
CA SER A 275 8.36 8.73 5.47
C SER A 275 7.66 9.40 6.64
N VAL A 276 7.62 8.70 7.78
CA VAL A 276 7.07 9.24 9.01
C VAL A 276 8.13 10.08 9.72
N GLN A 277 7.80 11.34 10.00
CA GLN A 277 8.68 12.25 10.75
C GLN A 277 8.22 12.42 12.20
N ARG A 278 6.91 12.34 12.42
CA ARG A 278 6.28 12.36 13.74
C ARG A 278 5.15 11.35 13.77
N SER A 279 5.22 10.44 14.72
CA SER A 279 4.31 9.34 14.96
C SER A 279 3.65 9.43 16.35
N GLY A 280 2.94 8.38 16.76
CA GLY A 280 2.37 8.26 18.10
C GLY A 280 0.92 8.70 18.22
N GLY A 281 0.28 9.04 17.10
CA GLY A 281 -1.14 9.37 17.01
C GLY A 281 -1.83 8.57 15.90
N SER A 282 -3.04 8.95 15.54
CA SER A 282 -3.85 8.28 14.54
C SER A 282 -4.28 9.24 13.44
N VAL A 283 -4.35 8.73 12.22
CA VAL A 283 -5.04 9.37 11.11
C VAL A 283 -6.48 8.89 11.12
N ARG A 284 -7.44 9.82 11.17
CA ARG A 284 -8.87 9.54 11.20
C ARG A 284 -9.56 10.08 9.96
N ARG A 285 -10.63 9.44 9.55
CA ARG A 285 -11.51 9.99 8.51
C ARG A 285 -11.99 11.39 8.91
N GLY A 286 -11.83 12.36 8.02
CA GLY A 286 -12.17 13.76 8.24
C GLY A 286 -11.03 14.63 8.73
N ASP A 287 -9.90 14.05 9.13
CA ASP A 287 -8.73 14.82 9.54
C ASP A 287 -8.26 15.75 8.44
N LEU A 288 -8.01 16.99 8.78
CA LEU A 288 -7.42 17.97 7.86
C LEU A 288 -5.98 17.58 7.54
N VAL A 289 -5.62 17.78 6.31
CA VAL A 289 -4.26 17.60 5.80
C VAL A 289 -3.69 18.95 5.41
N ILE A 290 -2.57 19.30 6.02
CA ILE A 290 -1.96 20.60 5.90
C ILE A 290 -0.55 20.41 5.40
N MET A 291 -0.18 21.19 4.40
CA MET A 291 1.16 21.22 3.84
C MET A 291 1.92 22.43 4.40
N GLU A 292 3.15 22.21 4.84
CA GLU A 292 4.08 23.28 5.19
C GLU A 292 4.68 23.84 3.90
N GLU A 293 4.58 25.17 3.72
CA GLU A 293 5.33 25.86 2.69
C GLU A 293 6.79 25.92 3.14
N GLY A 294 7.68 25.27 2.39
CA GLY A 294 9.12 25.20 2.69
C GLY A 294 9.85 26.49 2.37
#